data_069dbfe320fcda4292d0443bc6e88286
#
_entry.id   069dbfe320fcda4292d0443bc6e88286
#
_cell.length_a   1.000
_cell.length_b   1.000
_cell.length_c   1.000
_cell.angle_alpha   90.00
_cell.angle_beta   90.00
_cell.angle_gamma   90.00
#
_symmetry.space_group_name_H-M   'P 1'
#
loop_
_entity.id
_entity.type
_entity.pdbx_description
1 polymer ?
#
loop_
_entity_poly.entity_id
_entity_poly.type
_entity_poly.pdbx_seq_one_letter_code
_entity_poly.pdbx_strand_id
1 'polypeptide(L)'
;MRVFGLDRISQIENMLRTFDVPSGFSIEGYFYNVIGLSQKKDDAVEIIEIKFNRTLGNYIKNLPLHHSQQILIDNEEEIRIRLKVIINEELINELIAYGDGAQVIKPKSLKNKIIKRAQLILENHKE
;
A
#
# COMPACT_ATOMS: atom_id res chain seq x y z
N MET A 1 8.64 16.64 -3.79
CA MET A 1 7.85 16.36 -5.02
C MET A 1 6.36 16.43 -4.69
N ARG A 2 5.58 16.92 -5.60
CA ARG A 2 4.10 16.91 -5.52
C ARG A 2 3.54 15.99 -6.60
N VAL A 3 2.44 15.33 -6.29
CA VAL A 3 1.73 14.45 -7.23
C VAL A 3 0.40 15.12 -7.60
N PHE A 4 0.12 15.20 -8.90
CA PHE A 4 -1.10 15.80 -9.43
C PHE A 4 -1.86 14.77 -10.26
N GLY A 5 -3.19 14.72 -10.09
CA GLY A 5 -4.05 13.92 -10.97
C GLY A 5 -4.18 14.57 -12.34
N LEU A 6 -3.88 13.84 -13.40
CA LEU A 6 -3.96 14.35 -14.78
C LEU A 6 -5.37 14.78 -15.15
N ASP A 7 -6.37 14.15 -14.59
CA ASP A 7 -7.79 14.46 -14.78
C ASP A 7 -8.20 15.84 -14.26
N ARG A 8 -7.37 16.45 -13.40
CA ARG A 8 -7.62 17.75 -12.78
C ARG A 8 -6.78 18.89 -13.38
N ILE A 9 -5.95 18.58 -14.36
CA ILE A 9 -5.09 19.56 -15.03
C ILE A 9 -5.86 20.16 -16.21
N SER A 10 -5.90 21.50 -16.27
CA SER A 10 -6.51 22.26 -17.36
C SER A 10 -5.65 23.46 -17.71
N GLN A 11 -5.86 24.06 -18.88
CA GLN A 11 -5.17 25.27 -19.31
C GLN A 11 -3.65 25.15 -19.26
N ILE A 12 -3.12 24.10 -19.89
CA ILE A 12 -1.68 23.84 -19.91
C ILE A 12 -1.02 24.79 -20.92
N GLU A 13 -0.01 25.53 -20.46
CA GLU A 13 0.84 26.37 -21.30
C GLU A 13 2.30 26.00 -21.16
N ASN A 14 3.01 26.02 -22.28
CA ASN A 14 4.47 25.86 -22.27
C ASN A 14 5.11 27.22 -21.99
N MET A 15 5.67 27.40 -20.80
CA MET A 15 6.29 28.65 -20.37
C MET A 15 7.71 28.85 -20.88
N LEU A 16 8.26 27.92 -21.64
CA LEU A 16 9.67 27.93 -22.12
C LEU A 16 10.70 28.07 -21.00
N ARG A 17 10.30 27.79 -19.77
CA ARG A 17 11.20 27.75 -18.61
C ARG A 17 11.74 26.33 -18.44
N THR A 18 12.99 26.26 -18.05
CA THR A 18 13.63 24.99 -17.68
C THR A 18 13.74 24.88 -16.15
N PHE A 19 13.92 23.68 -15.68
CA PHE A 19 14.23 23.38 -14.29
C PHE A 19 15.27 22.26 -14.24
N ASP A 20 16.01 22.24 -13.14
CA ASP A 20 16.95 21.17 -12.88
C ASP A 20 16.36 20.16 -11.90
N VAL A 21 16.53 18.87 -12.20
CA VAL A 21 16.17 17.82 -11.26
C VAL A 21 17.21 17.83 -10.13
N PRO A 22 16.79 17.87 -8.85
CA PRO A 22 17.74 17.84 -7.74
C PRO A 22 18.68 16.65 -7.83
N SER A 23 19.97 16.90 -7.52
CA SER A 23 20.99 15.85 -7.46
C SER A 23 20.56 14.74 -6.50
N GLY A 24 20.69 13.48 -6.92
CA GLY A 24 20.32 12.32 -6.13
C GLY A 24 18.82 11.97 -6.10
N PHE A 25 17.97 12.75 -6.78
CA PHE A 25 16.55 12.42 -6.90
C PHE A 25 16.33 11.37 -7.99
N SER A 26 15.51 10.34 -7.67
CA SER A 26 14.94 9.42 -8.65
C SER A 26 13.48 9.12 -8.30
N ILE A 27 12.67 8.89 -9.32
CA ILE A 27 11.25 8.53 -9.12
C ILE A 27 11.15 7.19 -8.40
N GLU A 28 11.96 6.23 -8.81
CA GLU A 28 12.01 4.90 -8.18
C GLU A 28 12.38 5.00 -6.70
N GLY A 29 13.37 5.81 -6.37
CA GLY A 29 13.78 6.03 -4.98
C GLY A 29 12.71 6.73 -4.15
N TYR A 30 12.00 7.68 -4.76
CA TYR A 30 10.92 8.40 -4.08
C TYR A 30 9.76 7.48 -3.69
N PHE A 31 9.36 6.55 -4.56
CA PHE A 31 8.26 5.62 -4.32
C PHE A 31 8.70 4.24 -3.80
N TYR A 32 9.97 4.09 -3.46
CA TYR A 32 10.55 2.79 -3.11
C TYR A 32 9.86 2.08 -1.93
N ASN A 33 9.40 2.84 -0.95
CA ASN A 33 8.86 2.32 0.30
C ASN A 33 7.32 2.30 0.36
N VAL A 34 6.64 2.57 -0.73
CA VAL A 34 5.18 2.64 -0.72
C VAL A 34 4.54 1.67 -1.70
N ILE A 35 3.34 1.25 -1.37
CA ILE A 35 2.36 0.69 -2.29
C ILE A 35 1.50 1.86 -2.74
N GLY A 36 1.42 2.12 -4.05
CA GLY A 36 0.75 3.31 -4.57
C GLY A 36 1.63 4.56 -4.49
N LEU A 37 1.04 5.70 -4.24
CA LEU A 37 1.67 7.01 -4.39
C LEU A 37 1.72 7.85 -3.12
N SER A 38 0.91 7.53 -2.12
CA SER A 38 0.73 8.40 -0.96
C SER A 38 1.81 8.21 0.09
N GLN A 39 2.54 9.26 0.36
CA GLN A 39 3.48 9.32 1.48
C GLN A 39 3.67 10.78 1.93
N LYS A 40 4.04 10.93 3.20
CA LYS A 40 4.41 12.20 3.82
C LYS A 40 5.90 12.23 4.09
N LYS A 41 6.47 13.43 4.18
CA LYS A 41 7.92 13.63 4.32
C LYS A 41 8.57 12.81 5.44
N ASP A 42 7.89 12.68 6.58
CA ASP A 42 8.43 12.04 7.79
C ASP A 42 7.81 10.66 8.08
N ASP A 43 7.17 10.04 7.08
CA ASP A 43 6.60 8.70 7.23
C ASP A 43 7.70 7.66 7.42
N ALA A 44 7.53 6.80 8.42
CA ALA A 44 8.47 5.73 8.73
C ALA A 44 8.11 4.44 7.98
N VAL A 45 9.13 3.74 7.51
CA VAL A 45 9.00 2.37 6.98
C VAL A 45 8.76 1.41 8.15
N GLU A 46 7.73 0.59 8.02
CA GLU A 46 7.37 -0.41 9.02
C GLU A 46 7.42 -1.81 8.45
N ILE A 47 7.66 -2.78 9.33
CA ILE A 47 7.59 -4.20 8.99
C ILE A 47 6.16 -4.67 9.23
N ILE A 48 5.51 -5.17 8.18
CA ILE A 48 4.14 -5.70 8.24
C ILE A 48 4.16 -7.19 7.96
N GLU A 49 3.33 -7.93 8.67
CA GLU A 49 3.07 -9.34 8.37
C GLU A 49 1.59 -9.55 8.12
N ILE A 50 1.29 -10.21 7.03
CA ILE A 50 -0.07 -10.47 6.57
C ILE A 50 -0.20 -11.95 6.26
N LYS A 51 -1.28 -12.54 6.76
CA LYS A 51 -1.71 -13.90 6.46
C LYS A 51 -2.80 -13.84 5.40
N PHE A 52 -2.68 -14.66 4.37
CA PHE A 52 -3.69 -14.86 3.35
C PHE A 52 -4.20 -16.30 3.38
N ASN A 53 -5.47 -16.49 3.04
CA ASN A 53 -5.96 -17.84 2.75
C ASN A 53 -5.26 -18.38 1.49
N ARG A 54 -5.36 -19.69 1.24
CA ARG A 54 -4.62 -20.34 0.14
C ARG A 54 -4.94 -19.72 -1.23
N THR A 55 -6.19 -19.42 -1.50
CA THR A 55 -6.62 -18.88 -2.79
C THR A 55 -5.98 -17.54 -3.08
N LEU A 56 -6.12 -16.57 -2.17
CA LEU A 56 -5.48 -15.25 -2.31
C LEU A 56 -3.96 -15.36 -2.24
N GLY A 57 -3.44 -16.21 -1.38
CA GLY A 57 -2.01 -16.43 -1.25
C GLY A 57 -1.33 -16.83 -2.54
N ASN A 58 -1.99 -17.63 -3.37
CA ASN A 58 -1.46 -18.01 -4.68
C ASN A 58 -1.31 -16.79 -5.61
N TYR A 59 -2.28 -15.86 -5.59
CA TYR A 59 -2.18 -14.61 -6.36
C TYR A 59 -1.05 -13.73 -5.83
N ILE A 60 -0.99 -13.53 -4.52
CA ILE A 60 0.02 -12.69 -3.88
C ILE A 60 1.44 -13.24 -4.11
N LYS A 61 1.60 -14.55 -4.13
CA LYS A 61 2.86 -15.22 -4.43
C LYS A 61 3.34 -14.93 -5.85
N ASN A 62 2.43 -14.96 -6.82
CA ASN A 62 2.73 -14.74 -8.24
C ASN A 62 2.78 -13.26 -8.62
N LEU A 63 2.03 -12.41 -7.93
CA LEU A 63 1.99 -10.96 -8.10
C LEU A 63 2.27 -10.27 -6.76
N PRO A 64 3.53 -10.14 -6.38
CA PRO A 64 3.91 -9.51 -5.12
C PRO A 64 3.34 -8.10 -4.97
N LEU A 65 2.88 -7.77 -3.78
CA LEU A 65 2.33 -6.44 -3.47
C LEU A 65 3.39 -5.34 -3.52
N HIS A 66 4.63 -5.71 -3.24
CA HIS A 66 5.75 -4.77 -3.17
C HIS A 66 7.05 -5.56 -3.35
N HIS A 67 8.09 -4.90 -3.87
CA HIS A 67 9.40 -5.55 -4.08
C HIS A 67 10.04 -6.09 -2.79
N SER A 68 9.65 -5.57 -1.62
CA SER A 68 10.14 -6.05 -0.31
C SER A 68 9.47 -7.33 0.17
N GLN A 69 8.50 -7.87 -0.56
CA GLN A 69 7.73 -9.04 -0.13
C GLN A 69 8.64 -10.26 0.08
N GLN A 70 8.51 -10.84 1.26
CA GLN A 70 9.13 -12.12 1.64
C GLN A 70 8.06 -13.09 2.10
N ILE A 71 8.14 -14.34 1.67
CA ILE A 71 7.23 -15.41 2.10
C ILE A 71 7.80 -16.00 3.38
N LEU A 72 7.00 -15.96 4.47
CA LEU A 72 7.36 -16.51 5.77
C LEU A 72 6.80 -17.93 5.96
N ILE A 73 5.57 -18.16 5.52
CA ILE A 73 4.87 -19.45 5.60
C ILE A 73 4.18 -19.68 4.26
N ASP A 74 4.33 -20.89 3.74
CA ASP A 74 3.67 -21.36 2.52
C ASP A 74 3.28 -22.81 2.72
N ASN A 75 2.03 -23.04 3.12
CA ASN A 75 1.49 -24.37 3.34
C ASN A 75 0.06 -24.50 2.76
N GLU A 76 -0.59 -25.63 2.98
CA GLU A 76 -1.91 -25.90 2.41
C GLU A 76 -3.01 -24.96 2.92
N GLU A 77 -2.83 -24.38 4.11
CA GLU A 77 -3.84 -23.54 4.78
C GLU A 77 -3.64 -22.05 4.52
N GLU A 78 -2.38 -21.61 4.48
CA GLU A 78 -2.07 -20.19 4.43
C GLU A 78 -0.79 -19.87 3.65
N ILE A 79 -0.73 -18.65 3.18
CA ILE A 79 0.52 -17.96 2.82
C ILE A 79 0.66 -16.76 3.73
N ARG A 80 1.80 -16.63 4.40
CA ARG A 80 2.13 -15.48 5.24
C ARG A 80 3.31 -14.76 4.64
N ILE A 81 3.16 -13.45 4.50
CA ILE A 81 4.19 -12.60 3.92
C ILE A 81 4.65 -11.53 4.92
N ARG A 82 5.85 -11.02 4.66
CA ARG A 82 6.39 -9.82 5.29
C ARG A 82 6.63 -8.76 4.24
N LEU A 83 6.28 -7.53 4.56
CA LEU A 83 6.58 -6.34 3.76
C LEU A 83 7.34 -5.32 4.60
N LYS A 84 8.15 -4.49 3.94
CA LYS A 84 8.77 -3.28 4.52
C LYS A 84 8.25 -2.10 3.74
N VAL A 85 7.26 -1.41 4.27
CA VAL A 85 6.57 -0.32 3.58
C VAL A 85 6.09 0.73 4.55
N ILE A 86 5.79 1.91 4.02
CA ILE A 86 5.06 2.94 4.73
C ILE A 86 3.57 2.56 4.72
N ILE A 87 2.94 2.61 5.88
CA ILE A 87 1.49 2.38 5.98
C ILE A 87 0.77 3.63 5.46
N ASN A 88 0.02 3.46 4.38
CA ASN A 88 -0.74 4.51 3.72
C ASN A 88 -2.17 4.04 3.38
N GLU A 89 -2.97 4.96 2.83
CA GLU A 89 -4.36 4.65 2.47
C GLU A 89 -4.47 3.59 1.36
N GLU A 90 -3.54 3.60 0.39
CA GLU A 90 -3.55 2.61 -0.69
C GLU A 90 -3.33 1.18 -0.15
N LEU A 91 -2.42 1.00 0.81
CA LEU A 91 -2.24 -0.29 1.47
C LEU A 91 -3.50 -0.73 2.22
N ILE A 92 -4.12 0.19 2.97
CA ILE A 92 -5.34 -0.11 3.72
C ILE A 92 -6.47 -0.51 2.77
N ASN A 93 -6.65 0.24 1.68
CA ASN A 93 -7.67 -0.06 0.68
C ASN A 93 -7.42 -1.40 -0.01
N GLU A 94 -6.18 -1.72 -0.34
CA GLU A 94 -5.79 -3.01 -0.91
C GLU A 94 -6.15 -4.16 0.04
N LEU A 95 -5.83 -4.04 1.31
CA LEU A 95 -6.14 -5.05 2.32
C LEU A 95 -7.65 -5.21 2.54
N ILE A 96 -8.40 -4.12 2.54
CA ILE A 96 -9.87 -4.17 2.63
C ILE A 96 -10.48 -4.86 1.40
N ALA A 97 -9.91 -4.65 0.21
CA ALA A 97 -10.38 -5.29 -1.02
C ALA A 97 -10.26 -6.82 -0.98
N TYR A 98 -9.33 -7.37 -0.22
CA TYR A 98 -9.21 -8.82 -0.03
C TYR A 98 -10.26 -9.41 0.92
N GLY A 99 -11.00 -8.57 1.65
CA GLY A 99 -12.05 -9.00 2.56
C GLY A 99 -11.53 -9.90 3.69
N ASP A 100 -12.25 -10.98 3.94
CA ASP A 100 -11.89 -11.96 4.97
C ASP A 100 -10.75 -12.91 4.59
N GLY A 101 -10.27 -12.83 3.35
CA GLY A 101 -9.16 -13.65 2.88
C GLY A 101 -7.79 -13.17 3.32
N ALA A 102 -7.68 -11.97 3.89
CA ALA A 102 -6.44 -11.39 4.40
C ALA A 102 -6.58 -11.01 5.88
N GLN A 103 -5.51 -11.27 6.64
CA GLN A 103 -5.45 -10.93 8.06
C GLN A 103 -4.12 -10.25 8.37
N VAL A 104 -4.15 -9.04 8.90
CA VAL A 104 -2.96 -8.37 9.42
C VAL A 104 -2.53 -9.05 10.71
N ILE A 105 -1.31 -9.59 10.73
CA ILE A 105 -0.73 -10.19 11.93
C ILE A 105 -0.05 -9.12 12.77
N LYS A 106 0.72 -8.26 12.13
CA LYS A 106 1.36 -7.07 12.75
C LYS A 106 1.64 -5.98 11.70
N PRO A 107 1.81 -4.72 12.08
CA PRO A 107 1.76 -4.20 13.45
C PRO A 107 0.31 -4.02 13.93
N LYS A 108 0.17 -3.86 15.25
CA LYS A 108 -1.15 -3.61 15.87
C LYS A 108 -1.80 -2.33 15.35
N SER A 109 -1.01 -1.30 15.05
CA SER A 109 -1.50 -0.04 14.49
C SER A 109 -2.23 -0.23 13.16
N LEU A 110 -1.69 -1.04 12.25
CA LEU A 110 -2.33 -1.37 10.99
C LEU A 110 -3.58 -2.23 11.20
N LYS A 111 -3.49 -3.24 12.07
CA LYS A 111 -4.63 -4.07 12.44
C LYS A 111 -5.80 -3.21 12.93
N ASN A 112 -5.55 -2.25 13.80
CA ASN A 112 -6.58 -1.35 14.33
C ASN A 112 -7.19 -0.46 13.24
N LYS A 113 -6.41 0.00 12.28
CA LYS A 113 -6.91 0.76 11.12
C LYS A 113 -7.84 -0.07 10.25
N ILE A 114 -7.51 -1.34 10.02
CA ILE A 114 -8.36 -2.27 9.27
C ILE A 114 -9.68 -2.51 10.01
N ILE A 115 -9.62 -2.80 11.32
CA ILE A 115 -10.81 -3.01 12.15
C ILE A 115 -11.72 -1.78 12.11
N LYS A 116 -11.16 -0.59 12.30
CA LYS A 116 -11.93 0.66 12.26
C LYS A 116 -12.60 0.87 10.90
N ARG A 117 -11.89 0.64 9.80
CA ARG A 117 -12.45 0.75 8.46
C ARG A 117 -13.57 -0.25 8.22
N ALA A 118 -13.41 -1.49 8.66
CA ALA A 118 -14.45 -2.53 8.55
C ALA A 118 -15.71 -2.15 9.35
N GLN A 119 -15.55 -1.59 10.55
CA GLN A 119 -16.66 -1.10 11.36
C GLN A 119 -17.42 0.04 10.66
N LEU A 120 -16.71 1.00 10.08
CA LEU A 120 -17.34 2.09 9.33
C LEU A 120 -18.09 1.57 8.09
N ILE A 121 -17.53 0.60 7.38
CA ILE A 121 -18.21 -0.04 6.25
C ILE A 121 -19.50 -0.72 6.73
N LEU A 122 -19.42 -1.47 7.82
CA LEU A 122 -20.59 -2.12 8.40
C LEU A 122 -21.68 -1.09 8.78
N GLU A 123 -21.29 -0.02 9.48
CA GLU A 123 -22.23 1.03 9.88
C GLU A 123 -22.93 1.69 8.68
N ASN A 124 -22.22 1.95 7.61
CA ASN A 124 -22.77 2.56 6.39
C ASN A 124 -23.81 1.67 5.68
N HIS A 125 -23.82 0.36 5.96
CA HIS A 125 -24.72 -0.61 5.33
C HIS A 125 -25.82 -1.11 6.25
N LYS A 126 -25.92 -0.59 7.46
CA LYS A 126 -27.06 -0.84 8.36
C LYS A 126 -28.25 0.02 7.97
N GLU A 127 -29.42 -0.59 7.98
CA GLU A 127 -30.69 0.11 7.80
C GLU A 127 -31.13 0.82 9.09
#